data_8798c658abe583d9934cbc9685a7b0ba
#
_entry.id   8798c658abe583d9934cbc9685a7b0ba
#
_cell.length_a   1.000
_cell.length_b   1.000
_cell.length_c   1.000
_cell.angle_alpha   90.00
_cell.angle_beta   90.00
_cell.angle_gamma   90.00
#
_symmetry.space_group_name_H-M   'P 1'
#
loop_
_entity.id
_entity.type
_entity.pdbx_description
1 polymer ?
#
loop_
_entity_poly.entity_id
_entity_poly.type
_entity_poly.pdbx_seq_one_letter_code
_entity_poly.pdbx_strand_id
1 'polypeptide(L)'
;KVVRDFRGQGARVPLVVAAIALGIAAFSAVLSSYAILQRELNAGYLATNPASATIRTDAIDDGLMGAVRAVPGVAVAEARRAVTGRIKAGPAQWRSLLLFVVKDYADIRVSTLVREEGAWPPGPGEILIERDAFQVARARIGDIVTVKMPTGDFRTLRVTGRVHDVGQA
;
A
#
# COMPACT_ATOMS: atom_id res chain seq x y z
N LYS A 1 16.30 -16.08 -55.49
CA LYS A 1 15.81 -17.46 -55.30
C LYS A 1 14.78 -17.49 -54.17
N VAL A 2 15.09 -16.96 -53.00
CA VAL A 2 14.21 -16.98 -51.81
C VAL A 2 12.82 -16.37 -52.04
N VAL A 3 12.75 -15.18 -52.73
CA VAL A 3 11.49 -14.48 -53.04
C VAL A 3 10.60 -15.24 -54.03
N ARG A 4 11.20 -16.08 -54.90
CA ARG A 4 10.48 -16.89 -55.90
C ARG A 4 9.88 -18.15 -55.30
N ASP A 5 10.54 -18.76 -54.31
CA ASP A 5 10.03 -19.89 -53.56
C ASP A 5 8.85 -19.50 -52.64
N PHE A 6 8.83 -18.26 -52.15
CA PHE A 6 7.70 -17.69 -51.40
C PHE A 6 6.39 -17.64 -52.22
N ARG A 7 6.49 -17.39 -53.55
CA ARG A 7 5.30 -17.33 -54.42
C ARG A 7 4.74 -18.67 -54.81
N GLY A 8 5.54 -19.75 -54.67
CA GLY A 8 5.13 -21.12 -55.05
C GLY A 8 4.44 -21.94 -53.94
N GLN A 9 4.59 -21.52 -52.69
CA GLN A 9 4.04 -22.27 -51.54
C GLN A 9 2.69 -21.75 -51.03
N GLY A 10 2.03 -20.86 -51.77
CA GLY A 10 0.68 -20.37 -51.44
C GLY A 10 0.60 -19.71 -50.04
N ALA A 11 -0.51 -19.90 -49.36
CA ALA A 11 -0.81 -19.23 -48.07
C ALA A 11 -0.06 -19.81 -46.86
N ARG A 12 0.63 -20.96 -46.97
CA ARG A 12 1.25 -21.64 -45.80
C ARG A 12 2.42 -20.86 -45.20
N VAL A 13 3.35 -20.37 -46.01
CA VAL A 13 4.52 -19.64 -45.51
C VAL A 13 4.15 -18.34 -44.82
N PRO A 14 3.33 -17.47 -45.42
CA PRO A 14 2.91 -16.24 -44.71
C PRO A 14 2.12 -16.54 -43.42
N LEU A 15 1.34 -17.63 -43.39
CA LEU A 15 0.60 -18.02 -42.21
C LEU A 15 1.53 -18.48 -41.07
N VAL A 16 2.57 -19.25 -41.36
CA VAL A 16 3.59 -19.64 -40.38
C VAL A 16 4.36 -18.41 -39.89
N VAL A 17 4.77 -17.52 -40.76
CA VAL A 17 5.46 -16.28 -40.39
C VAL A 17 4.56 -15.40 -39.50
N ALA A 18 3.29 -15.27 -39.85
CA ALA A 18 2.34 -14.52 -39.06
C ALA A 18 2.13 -15.16 -37.67
N ALA A 19 2.04 -16.48 -37.58
CA ALA A 19 1.92 -17.19 -36.31
C ALA A 19 3.15 -16.97 -35.40
N ILE A 20 4.35 -17.07 -35.97
CA ILE A 20 5.60 -16.80 -35.23
C ILE A 20 5.66 -15.35 -34.79
N ALA A 21 5.37 -14.41 -35.70
CA ALA A 21 5.37 -12.99 -35.38
C ALA A 21 4.38 -12.64 -34.26
N LEU A 22 3.17 -13.23 -34.33
CA LEU A 22 2.15 -13.05 -33.29
C LEU A 22 2.61 -13.62 -31.93
N GLY A 23 3.24 -14.80 -31.94
CA GLY A 23 3.79 -15.43 -30.75
C GLY A 23 4.89 -14.55 -30.11
N ILE A 24 5.83 -14.05 -30.91
CA ILE A 24 6.88 -13.14 -30.41
C ILE A 24 6.28 -11.84 -29.90
N ALA A 25 5.32 -11.27 -30.61
CA ALA A 25 4.66 -10.03 -30.19
C ALA A 25 3.92 -10.20 -28.85
N ALA A 26 3.16 -11.30 -28.71
CA ALA A 26 2.45 -11.61 -27.47
C ALA A 26 3.42 -11.81 -26.30
N PHE A 27 4.49 -12.58 -26.50
CA PHE A 27 5.51 -12.80 -25.48
C PHE A 27 6.22 -11.50 -25.07
N SER A 28 6.59 -10.68 -26.07
CA SER A 28 7.23 -9.38 -25.81
C SER A 28 6.30 -8.42 -25.07
N ALA A 29 5.01 -8.43 -25.40
CA ALA A 29 4.02 -7.61 -24.71
C ALA A 29 3.90 -7.99 -23.21
N VAL A 30 3.87 -9.30 -22.90
CA VAL A 30 3.82 -9.79 -21.51
C VAL A 30 5.08 -9.39 -20.75
N LEU A 31 6.28 -9.61 -21.33
CA LEU A 31 7.54 -9.23 -20.68
C LEU A 31 7.65 -7.71 -20.46
N SER A 32 7.24 -6.92 -21.43
CA SER A 32 7.25 -5.46 -21.32
C SER A 32 6.29 -4.98 -20.23
N SER A 33 5.08 -5.54 -20.18
CA SER A 33 4.11 -5.22 -19.16
C SER A 33 4.61 -5.58 -17.75
N TYR A 34 5.25 -6.74 -17.61
CA TYR A 34 5.86 -7.15 -16.35
C TYR A 34 6.99 -6.20 -15.92
N ALA A 35 7.88 -5.83 -16.84
CA ALA A 35 8.98 -4.92 -16.54
C ALA A 35 8.49 -3.52 -16.14
N ILE A 36 7.46 -3.01 -16.83
CA ILE A 36 6.82 -1.74 -16.48
C ILE A 36 6.19 -1.82 -15.10
N LEU A 37 5.40 -2.86 -14.83
CA LEU A 37 4.74 -3.04 -13.54
C LEU A 37 5.74 -3.11 -12.39
N GLN A 38 6.81 -3.89 -12.52
CA GLN A 38 7.87 -3.98 -11.51
C GLN A 38 8.55 -2.63 -11.26
N ARG A 39 8.80 -1.87 -12.33
CA ARG A 39 9.41 -0.55 -12.21
C ARG A 39 8.49 0.42 -11.46
N GLU A 40 7.21 0.45 -11.83
CA GLU A 40 6.23 1.37 -11.21
C GLU A 40 5.97 1.01 -9.73
N LEU A 41 5.86 -0.29 -9.41
CA LEU A 41 5.73 -0.74 -8.02
C LEU A 41 6.94 -0.35 -7.18
N ASN A 42 8.16 -0.58 -7.68
CA ASN A 42 9.37 -0.16 -6.98
C ASN A 42 9.46 1.35 -6.82
N ALA A 43 9.17 2.11 -7.87
CA ALA A 43 9.18 3.56 -7.80
C ALA A 43 8.16 4.10 -6.79
N GLY A 44 6.94 3.57 -6.81
CA GLY A 44 5.89 3.90 -5.85
C GLY A 44 6.29 3.58 -4.41
N TYR A 45 6.84 2.39 -4.18
CA TYR A 45 7.33 1.99 -2.86
C TYR A 45 8.46 2.91 -2.34
N LEU A 46 9.48 3.14 -3.16
CA LEU A 46 10.61 4.00 -2.78
C LEU A 46 10.19 5.46 -2.56
N ALA A 47 9.18 5.94 -3.27
CA ALA A 47 8.64 7.30 -3.10
C ALA A 47 8.01 7.52 -1.72
N THR A 48 7.58 6.46 -1.02
CA THR A 48 7.08 6.56 0.35
C THR A 48 8.17 6.64 1.41
N ASN A 49 9.44 6.65 1.01
CA ASN A 49 10.60 6.58 1.92
C ASN A 49 10.46 5.44 2.94
N PRO A 50 10.43 4.17 2.48
CA PRO A 50 10.18 3.04 3.36
C PRO A 50 11.26 2.89 4.43
N ALA A 51 10.85 2.40 5.60
CA ALA A 51 11.79 2.13 6.69
C ALA A 51 12.79 1.04 6.29
N SER A 52 14.09 1.32 6.42
CA SER A 52 15.16 0.33 6.22
C SER A 52 15.17 -0.73 7.33
N ALA A 53 14.69 -0.38 8.53
CA ALA A 53 14.55 -1.28 9.66
C ALA A 53 13.37 -0.87 10.54
N THR A 54 12.70 -1.86 11.11
CA THR A 54 11.62 -1.64 12.10
C THR A 54 11.97 -2.38 13.38
N ILE A 55 12.07 -1.66 14.49
CA ILE A 55 12.32 -2.20 15.82
C ILE A 55 11.00 -2.16 16.59
N ARG A 56 10.60 -3.30 17.16
CA ARG A 56 9.42 -3.39 18.03
C ARG A 56 9.88 -3.46 19.49
N THR A 57 9.25 -2.66 20.32
CA THR A 57 9.54 -2.58 21.76
C THR A 57 8.24 -2.29 22.53
N ASP A 58 8.21 -2.62 23.80
CA ASP A 58 7.03 -2.45 24.65
C ASP A 58 6.76 -0.97 24.97
N ALA A 59 7.81 -0.17 25.06
CA ALA A 59 7.70 1.27 25.32
C ALA A 59 8.73 2.06 24.50
N ILE A 60 8.32 3.22 24.06
CA ILE A 60 9.18 4.19 23.36
C ILE A 60 9.01 5.53 24.06
N ASP A 61 10.13 6.06 24.55
CA ASP A 61 10.23 7.39 25.10
C ASP A 61 11.16 8.29 24.28
N ASP A 62 11.23 9.56 24.64
CA ASP A 62 12.10 10.52 23.94
C ASP A 62 13.59 10.19 24.11
N GLY A 63 13.98 9.55 25.23
CA GLY A 63 15.35 9.10 25.49
C GLY A 63 15.77 8.02 24.51
N LEU A 64 14.96 6.97 24.35
CA LEU A 64 15.19 5.90 23.38
C LEU A 64 15.22 6.47 21.94
N MET A 65 14.29 7.38 21.60
CA MET A 65 14.28 8.02 20.31
C MET A 65 15.55 8.85 20.05
N GLY A 66 16.05 9.56 21.09
CA GLY A 66 17.31 10.29 21.03
C GLY A 66 18.49 9.35 20.80
N ALA A 67 18.55 8.24 21.52
CA ALA A 67 19.60 7.25 21.38
C ALA A 67 19.62 6.61 19.98
N VAL A 68 18.45 6.25 19.43
CA VAL A 68 18.34 5.69 18.07
C VAL A 68 18.83 6.72 17.03
N ARG A 69 18.42 7.98 17.15
CA ARG A 69 18.84 9.04 16.22
C ARG A 69 20.33 9.36 16.29
N ALA A 70 20.98 9.08 17.43
CA ALA A 70 22.41 9.28 17.61
C ALA A 70 23.27 8.15 17.02
N VAL A 71 22.67 7.04 16.60
CA VAL A 71 23.40 5.93 15.97
C VAL A 71 23.94 6.36 14.61
N PRO A 72 25.27 6.22 14.35
CA PRO A 72 25.84 6.52 13.06
C PRO A 72 25.15 5.71 11.93
N GLY A 73 24.75 6.39 10.86
CA GLY A 73 24.06 5.78 9.72
C GLY A 73 22.54 5.84 9.81
N VAL A 74 21.95 6.28 10.92
CA VAL A 74 20.52 6.56 11.03
C VAL A 74 20.23 7.97 10.54
N ALA A 75 19.60 8.09 9.37
CA ALA A 75 19.24 9.38 8.80
C ALA A 75 17.95 9.94 9.42
N VAL A 76 16.95 9.08 9.61
CA VAL A 76 15.63 9.44 10.20
C VAL A 76 15.17 8.29 11.08
N ALA A 77 14.57 8.59 12.22
CA ALA A 77 13.87 7.61 13.06
C ALA A 77 12.54 8.19 13.54
N GLU A 78 11.48 7.42 13.38
CA GLU A 78 10.12 7.74 13.81
C GLU A 78 9.57 6.66 14.74
N ALA A 79 8.78 7.09 15.72
CA ALA A 79 8.03 6.20 16.58
C ALA A 79 6.56 6.19 16.17
N ARG A 80 5.98 5.00 16.03
CA ARG A 80 4.55 4.79 15.80
C ARG A 80 4.03 3.75 16.77
N ARG A 81 2.85 3.98 17.30
CA ARG A 81 2.17 2.98 18.12
C ARG A 81 1.21 2.19 17.25
N ALA A 82 1.39 0.88 17.20
CA ALA A 82 0.45 -0.05 16.57
C ALA A 82 -0.44 -0.67 17.64
N VAL A 83 -1.74 -0.63 17.43
CA VAL A 83 -2.75 -1.18 18.36
C VAL A 83 -3.62 -2.16 17.57
N THR A 84 -3.64 -3.41 17.98
CA THR A 84 -4.54 -4.43 17.40
C THR A 84 -5.89 -4.32 18.06
N GLY A 85 -6.92 -4.06 17.27
CA GLY A 85 -8.30 -3.95 17.73
C GLY A 85 -9.25 -4.70 16.80
N ARG A 86 -10.52 -4.36 16.88
CA ARG A 86 -11.56 -4.90 15.98
C ARG A 86 -12.50 -3.77 15.57
N ILE A 87 -12.83 -3.70 14.30
CA ILE A 87 -13.83 -2.76 13.75
C ILE A 87 -15.16 -3.49 13.50
N LYS A 88 -16.25 -2.82 13.83
CA LYS A 88 -17.60 -3.34 13.58
C LYS A 88 -17.95 -3.13 12.10
N ALA A 89 -18.05 -4.23 11.35
CA ALA A 89 -18.36 -4.22 9.92
C ALA A 89 -19.81 -4.62 9.61
N GLY A 90 -20.64 -4.83 10.65
CA GLY A 90 -22.05 -5.20 10.55
C GLY A 90 -22.68 -5.47 11.91
N PRO A 91 -23.98 -5.78 12.00
CA PRO A 91 -24.70 -5.87 13.27
C PRO A 91 -24.04 -6.80 14.31
N ALA A 92 -23.56 -7.98 13.85
CA ALA A 92 -22.84 -8.94 14.69
C ALA A 92 -21.43 -9.26 14.14
N GLN A 93 -20.94 -8.51 13.15
CA GLN A 93 -19.68 -8.81 12.49
C GLN A 93 -18.57 -7.87 12.95
N TRP A 94 -17.49 -8.47 13.43
CA TRP A 94 -16.27 -7.78 13.82
C TRP A 94 -15.12 -8.27 12.94
N ARG A 95 -14.33 -7.32 12.45
CA ARG A 95 -13.11 -7.60 11.67
C ARG A 95 -11.88 -7.15 12.43
N SER A 96 -10.80 -7.87 12.27
CA SER A 96 -9.52 -7.44 12.84
C SER A 96 -9.11 -6.09 12.27
N LEU A 97 -8.56 -5.24 13.12
CA LEU A 97 -8.08 -3.91 12.79
C LEU A 97 -6.70 -3.72 13.38
N LEU A 98 -5.77 -3.28 12.56
CA LEU A 98 -4.49 -2.74 13.00
C LEU A 98 -4.58 -1.21 12.92
N LEU A 99 -4.46 -0.56 14.07
CA LEU A 99 -4.55 0.89 14.22
C LEU A 99 -3.16 1.47 14.42
N PHE A 100 -2.77 2.39 13.57
CA PHE A 100 -1.54 3.16 13.76
C PHE A 100 -1.86 4.50 14.39
N VAL A 101 -1.22 4.80 15.51
CA VAL A 101 -1.31 6.10 16.18
C VAL A 101 -0.04 6.86 15.85
N VAL A 102 -0.21 7.98 15.17
CA VAL A 102 0.85 8.89 14.75
C VAL A 102 0.78 10.14 15.62
N LYS A 103 1.92 10.59 16.14
CA LYS A 103 2.01 11.78 17.01
C LYS A 103 1.75 13.06 16.22
N ASP A 104 2.34 13.17 15.05
CA ASP A 104 2.21 14.33 14.17
C ASP A 104 2.10 13.87 12.70
N TYR A 105 0.97 14.15 12.11
CA TYR A 105 0.72 13.81 10.70
C TYR A 105 1.47 14.74 9.72
N ALA A 106 1.94 15.91 10.18
CA ALA A 106 2.71 16.84 9.35
C ALA A 106 4.18 16.43 9.24
N ASP A 107 4.70 15.66 10.20
CA ASP A 107 6.11 15.22 10.27
C ASP A 107 6.29 13.72 10.03
N ILE A 108 5.48 13.13 9.17
CA ILE A 108 5.68 11.75 8.69
C ILE A 108 6.76 11.77 7.61
N ARG A 109 7.94 11.23 7.89
CA ARG A 109 9.09 11.19 6.97
C ARG A 109 9.46 9.78 6.52
N VAL A 110 9.05 8.76 7.27
CA VAL A 110 9.32 7.35 6.97
C VAL A 110 8.00 6.65 6.71
N SER A 111 7.93 5.83 5.69
CA SER A 111 6.71 5.13 5.25
C SER A 111 5.53 6.11 5.18
N THR A 112 5.68 7.11 4.33
CA THR A 112 4.68 8.17 4.16
C THR A 112 3.40 7.62 3.55
N LEU A 113 2.26 8.15 4.01
CA LEU A 113 0.96 7.75 3.51
C LEU A 113 0.60 8.56 2.27
N VAL A 114 0.10 7.88 1.24
CA VAL A 114 -0.49 8.54 0.07
C VAL A 114 -1.93 8.93 0.40
N ARG A 115 -2.24 10.22 0.31
CA ARG A 115 -3.60 10.75 0.53
C ARG A 115 -4.40 10.53 -0.75
N GLU A 116 -5.54 9.86 -0.66
CA GLU A 116 -6.39 9.62 -1.82
C GLU A 116 -7.65 10.50 -1.80
N GLU A 117 -8.35 10.56 -0.66
CA GLU A 117 -9.63 11.25 -0.58
C GLU A 117 -9.93 11.70 0.86
N GLY A 118 -10.67 12.80 1.01
CA GLY A 118 -11.16 13.28 2.30
C GLY A 118 -10.22 14.24 3.01
N ALA A 119 -10.46 14.43 4.31
CA ALA A 119 -9.74 15.40 5.14
C ALA A 119 -8.39 14.83 5.60
N TRP A 120 -7.41 15.72 5.70
CA TRP A 120 -6.09 15.45 6.24
C TRP A 120 -5.54 16.69 6.97
N PRO A 121 -4.92 16.54 8.15
CA PRO A 121 -4.86 15.33 9.00
C PRO A 121 -6.22 15.02 9.65
N PRO A 122 -6.40 13.81 10.20
CA PRO A 122 -7.60 13.51 10.99
C PRO A 122 -7.56 14.29 12.31
N GLY A 123 -8.72 14.79 12.74
CA GLY A 123 -8.89 15.45 14.02
C GLY A 123 -9.13 14.48 15.18
N PRO A 124 -9.29 15.00 16.40
CA PRO A 124 -9.67 14.18 17.55
C PRO A 124 -10.99 13.43 17.30
N GLY A 125 -11.02 12.14 17.55
CA GLY A 125 -12.19 11.30 17.29
C GLY A 125 -12.41 10.94 15.83
N GLU A 126 -11.45 11.21 14.98
CA GLU A 126 -11.48 10.88 13.55
C GLU A 126 -10.48 9.79 13.21
N ILE A 127 -10.73 9.10 12.09
CA ILE A 127 -9.88 8.03 11.59
C ILE A 127 -9.75 8.12 10.07
N LEU A 128 -8.54 7.87 9.58
CA LEU A 128 -8.28 7.57 8.19
C LEU A 128 -8.30 6.05 8.02
N ILE A 129 -8.86 5.58 6.94
CA ILE A 129 -8.89 4.15 6.62
C ILE A 129 -8.01 3.91 5.39
N GLU A 130 -7.19 2.86 5.47
CA GLU A 130 -6.41 2.39 4.33
C GLU A 130 -7.35 1.91 3.22
N ARG A 131 -6.98 2.16 1.97
CA ARG A 131 -7.78 1.93 0.76
C ARG A 131 -8.43 0.55 0.71
N ASP A 132 -7.65 -0.51 0.94
CA ASP A 132 -8.14 -1.88 0.85
C ASP A 132 -8.99 -2.27 2.07
N ALA A 133 -8.75 -1.60 3.20
CA ALA A 133 -9.52 -1.81 4.43
C ALA A 133 -10.96 -1.24 4.35
N PHE A 134 -11.25 -0.31 3.44
CA PHE A 134 -12.63 0.21 3.26
C PHE A 134 -13.64 -0.89 2.94
N GLN A 135 -13.29 -1.82 2.06
CA GLN A 135 -14.17 -2.93 1.71
C GLN A 135 -14.37 -3.89 2.88
N VAL A 136 -13.30 -4.15 3.65
CA VAL A 136 -13.32 -5.03 4.83
C VAL A 136 -14.13 -4.41 5.96
N ALA A 137 -13.95 -3.11 6.20
CA ALA A 137 -14.66 -2.34 7.21
C ALA A 137 -16.11 -2.06 6.82
N ARG A 138 -16.46 -2.14 5.53
CA ARG A 138 -17.76 -1.72 4.98
C ARG A 138 -18.11 -0.29 5.38
N ALA A 139 -17.13 0.57 5.42
CA ALA A 139 -17.27 1.97 5.81
C ALA A 139 -17.18 2.89 4.58
N ARG A 140 -17.67 4.12 4.73
CA ARG A 140 -17.54 5.22 3.76
C ARG A 140 -17.02 6.46 4.48
N ILE A 141 -16.46 7.39 3.75
CA ILE A 141 -16.09 8.70 4.30
C ILE A 141 -17.38 9.37 4.81
N GLY A 142 -17.32 9.89 6.04
CA GLY A 142 -18.44 10.45 6.76
C GLY A 142 -19.11 9.49 7.75
N ASP A 143 -18.94 8.18 7.60
CA ASP A 143 -19.53 7.20 8.52
C ASP A 143 -18.90 7.27 9.91
N ILE A 144 -19.69 6.85 10.90
CA ILE A 144 -19.24 6.63 12.27
C ILE A 144 -19.01 5.13 12.46
N VAL A 145 -17.77 4.75 12.75
CA VAL A 145 -17.38 3.38 12.97
C VAL A 145 -17.14 3.11 14.46
N THR A 146 -17.46 1.90 14.91
CA THR A 146 -17.17 1.46 16.28
C THR A 146 -15.95 0.54 16.25
N VAL A 147 -14.95 0.89 17.05
CA VAL A 147 -13.72 0.12 17.22
C VAL A 147 -13.67 -0.43 18.64
N LYS A 148 -13.40 -1.72 18.78
CA LYS A 148 -13.12 -2.38 20.05
C LYS A 148 -11.61 -2.43 20.26
N MET A 149 -11.15 -1.80 21.33
CA MET A 149 -9.74 -1.76 21.73
C MET A 149 -9.30 -3.07 22.40
N PRO A 150 -7.99 -3.36 22.50
CA PRO A 150 -7.48 -4.56 23.22
C PRO A 150 -7.89 -4.59 24.68
N THR A 151 -8.05 -3.43 25.32
CA THR A 151 -8.55 -3.27 26.69
C THR A 151 -10.00 -3.71 26.88
N GLY A 152 -10.73 -3.93 25.77
CA GLY A 152 -12.17 -4.21 25.79
C GLY A 152 -13.05 -2.99 25.57
N ASP A 153 -12.48 -1.79 25.68
CA ASP A 153 -13.22 -0.52 25.50
C ASP A 153 -13.69 -0.34 24.06
N PHE A 154 -14.82 0.34 23.91
CA PHE A 154 -15.33 0.75 22.61
C PHE A 154 -15.01 2.22 22.36
N ARG A 155 -14.59 2.52 21.16
CA ARG A 155 -14.38 3.87 20.65
C ARG A 155 -15.22 4.08 19.39
N THR A 156 -15.86 5.23 19.34
CA THR A 156 -16.62 5.67 18.17
C THR A 156 -15.79 6.71 17.45
N LEU A 157 -15.50 6.47 16.17
CA LEU A 157 -14.64 7.32 15.36
C LEU A 157 -15.34 7.68 14.04
N ARG A 158 -15.17 8.92 13.59
CA ARG A 158 -15.64 9.36 12.28
C ARG A 158 -14.59 9.06 11.21
N VAL A 159 -15.01 8.43 10.14
CA VAL A 159 -14.14 8.22 8.97
C VAL A 159 -14.07 9.52 8.17
N THR A 160 -12.90 10.13 8.10
CA THR A 160 -12.71 11.44 7.45
C THR A 160 -11.94 11.37 6.16
N GLY A 161 -11.21 10.28 5.92
CA GLY A 161 -10.46 10.17 4.68
C GLY A 161 -9.97 8.76 4.38
N ARG A 162 -9.50 8.62 3.15
CA ARG A 162 -8.89 7.42 2.62
C ARG A 162 -7.41 7.67 2.32
N VAL A 163 -6.58 6.75 2.76
CA VAL A 163 -5.14 6.77 2.52
C VAL A 163 -4.70 5.45 1.93
N HIS A 164 -3.54 5.46 1.31
CA HIS A 164 -2.87 4.25 0.86
C HIS A 164 -1.50 4.15 1.51
N ASP A 165 -1.24 3.04 2.17
CA ASP A 165 0.05 2.67 2.76
C ASP A 165 0.70 1.60 1.88
N VAL A 166 1.56 2.04 0.97
CA VAL A 166 2.23 1.15 0.00
C VAL A 166 3.08 0.07 0.69
N GLY A 167 3.49 0.31 1.93
CA GLY A 167 4.27 -0.64 2.73
C GLY A 167 3.45 -1.73 3.42
N GLN A 168 2.12 -1.61 3.43
CA GLN A 168 1.18 -2.55 4.05
C GLN A 168 0.25 -3.24 3.02
N ALA A 169 0.39 -2.89 1.76
CA ALA A 169 -0.42 -3.43 0.66
C ALA A 169 0.04 -4.82 0.21
#